data_28ce9dd0c5f58b9d74dd806afaf15e13
#
_entry.id   28ce9dd0c5f58b9d74dd806afaf15e13
#
_cell.length_a   1.000
_cell.length_b   1.000
_cell.length_c   1.000
_cell.angle_alpha   90.00
_cell.angle_beta   90.00
_cell.angle_gamma   90.00
#
_symmetry.space_group_name_H-M   'P 1'
#
loop_
_entity.id
_entity.type
_entity.pdbx_description
1 polymer ?
#
loop_
_entity_poly.entity_id
_entity_poly.type
_entity_poly.pdbx_seq_one_letter_code
_entity_poly.pdbx_strand_id
1 'polypeptide(L)'
;MAASWLCGSGALRAVWRGCVSLPVNRSGCRYTNLAWALQTRCYISAPRSVTIQQCRQSSFFNKLTADELWKGVLAETGSGAKKGRGKRTKKKIRKDLNRGQVIGEGRSGFLWPGLNAPVLKSGVVQTIGQRDKEEQEKVQAEIIRRRDEWEKRRKTKVKKERGWTGNSWGGISLGPPEPGPNGETYEDFDSRVIEVKHVFNMTAKEGRRRSVSALVVVGNGNGAAGFAVGKASDKMTALRKAKNRAIHYLHYVERYQNHTIYHDITTTFKRTTIRMKKQNKGHGLHCHRAIITICKLVGITDLYAKLSGSNNLLNLTRALFKGLAKQETHQELADKKSLYVVEFREECGPLPIVVASPNGDVRKEPEPVDEVPNTKLEWSEVRVAQGMKRSSWAHVKRTVW
;
A
#
# COMPACT_ATOMS: atom_id res chain seq x y z
N MET A 1 -3.80 6.10 63.26
CA MET A 1 -5.05 5.42 63.60
C MET A 1 -5.34 4.37 62.58
N ALA A 2 -5.19 3.20 63.02
CA ALA A 2 -5.44 1.89 62.50
C ALA A 2 -6.92 1.64 62.19
N ALA A 3 -7.19 0.82 61.23
CA ALA A 3 -8.23 -0.21 61.20
C ALA A 3 -8.13 -0.96 59.85
N SER A 4 -7.51 -2.03 59.88
CA SER A 4 -7.77 -3.42 59.51
C SER A 4 -9.25 -3.81 59.48
N TRP A 5 -9.68 -4.51 58.43
CA TRP A 5 -10.63 -5.63 58.50
C TRP A 5 -10.38 -6.66 57.41
N LEU A 6 -10.31 -7.84 57.93
CA LEU A 6 -10.06 -9.15 57.34
C LEU A 6 -11.33 -9.79 56.77
N CYS A 7 -11.06 -10.83 55.96
CA CYS A 7 -11.79 -12.08 55.78
C CYS A 7 -13.01 -12.16 54.89
N GLY A 8 -12.95 -13.16 54.01
CA GLY A 8 -14.06 -13.80 53.37
C GLY A 8 -13.64 -14.84 52.31
N SER A 9 -13.22 -15.97 52.81
CA SER A 9 -12.98 -17.24 52.12
C SER A 9 -14.21 -17.77 51.37
N GLY A 10 -13.99 -18.33 50.19
CA GLY A 10 -14.99 -19.11 49.46
C GLY A 10 -14.34 -20.01 48.42
N ALA A 11 -13.92 -21.15 48.85
CA ALA A 11 -13.41 -22.23 47.99
C ALA A 11 -14.55 -22.92 47.22
N LEU A 12 -14.40 -23.08 45.93
CA LEU A 12 -15.03 -24.18 45.18
C LEU A 12 -13.99 -24.84 44.30
N ARG A 13 -13.55 -26.00 44.76
CA ARG A 13 -12.82 -27.03 44.01
C ARG A 13 -13.76 -27.60 42.98
N ALA A 14 -13.37 -27.57 41.72
CA ALA A 14 -13.84 -28.53 40.74
C ALA A 14 -12.64 -29.33 40.26
N VAL A 15 -12.65 -30.53 40.68
CA VAL A 15 -11.76 -31.63 40.30
C VAL A 15 -12.12 -32.05 38.87
N TRP A 16 -11.17 -31.98 37.95
CA TRP A 16 -11.18 -32.80 36.75
C TRP A 16 -9.87 -33.56 36.65
N ARG A 17 -10.00 -34.85 36.93
CA ARG A 17 -8.97 -35.86 36.75
C ARG A 17 -8.85 -36.20 35.24
N GLY A 18 -7.65 -36.38 34.80
CA GLY A 18 -7.21 -37.48 33.97
C GLY A 18 -7.50 -37.36 32.48
N CYS A 19 -6.54 -36.87 31.74
CA CYS A 19 -6.30 -37.37 30.39
C CYS A 19 -4.93 -38.02 30.37
N VAL A 20 -5.01 -39.32 30.25
CA VAL A 20 -3.93 -40.27 30.06
C VAL A 20 -3.22 -39.99 28.75
N SER A 21 -1.93 -39.81 28.81
CA SER A 21 -1.02 -39.83 27.69
C SER A 21 -1.01 -41.20 27.03
N LEU A 22 -1.35 -41.29 25.76
CA LEU A 22 -1.09 -42.47 24.93
C LEU A 22 0.07 -42.16 23.96
N PRO A 23 0.94 -43.13 23.76
CA PRO A 23 2.16 -42.97 22.99
C PRO A 23 1.89 -42.99 21.49
N VAL A 24 2.63 -42.12 20.79
CA VAL A 24 2.70 -42.13 19.32
C VAL A 24 3.42 -43.38 18.86
N ASN A 25 2.69 -44.31 18.30
CA ASN A 25 3.24 -45.46 17.58
C ASN A 25 3.23 -45.15 16.07
N ARG A 26 4.42 -45.01 15.52
CA ARG A 26 4.65 -45.08 14.07
C ARG A 26 4.38 -46.51 13.60
N SER A 27 3.38 -46.68 12.78
CA SER A 27 3.42 -47.77 11.76
C SER A 27 2.19 -47.69 10.86
N GLY A 28 2.45 -47.61 9.56
CA GLY A 28 1.69 -48.31 8.52
C GLY A 28 0.31 -47.73 8.20
N CYS A 29 0.23 -46.91 7.17
CA CYS A 29 -0.98 -46.77 6.37
C CYS A 29 -1.44 -48.14 5.92
N ARG A 30 -2.36 -48.76 6.63
CA ARG A 30 -3.19 -49.81 6.08
C ARG A 30 -4.40 -49.19 5.41
N TYR A 31 -4.39 -49.21 4.12
CA TYR A 31 -5.60 -49.04 3.33
C TYR A 31 -6.55 -50.18 3.71
N THR A 32 -7.47 -49.93 4.59
CA THR A 32 -8.56 -50.84 4.84
C THR A 32 -9.57 -50.69 3.72
N ASN A 33 -9.71 -51.79 3.00
CA ASN A 33 -10.64 -52.05 1.94
C ASN A 33 -12.09 -51.73 2.34
N LEU A 34 -12.55 -50.52 2.03
CA LEU A 34 -13.99 -50.18 1.97
C LEU A 34 -14.61 -50.61 0.63
N ALA A 35 -13.88 -51.40 -0.16
CA ALA A 35 -14.34 -51.91 -1.44
C ALA A 35 -15.13 -53.22 -1.34
N TRP A 36 -15.24 -53.83 -0.17
CA TRP A 36 -15.91 -55.13 -0.05
C TRP A 36 -17.38 -55.07 0.37
N ALA A 37 -17.89 -53.97 0.81
CA ALA A 37 -19.28 -53.86 1.27
C ALA A 37 -20.32 -53.55 0.17
N LEU A 38 -19.89 -53.28 -1.07
CA LEU A 38 -20.82 -52.99 -2.17
C LEU A 38 -20.84 -54.03 -3.29
N GLN A 39 -20.22 -55.22 -3.06
CA GLN A 39 -20.19 -56.31 -4.07
C GLN A 39 -21.24 -57.39 -3.91
N THR A 40 -22.12 -57.34 -2.92
CA THR A 40 -23.06 -58.42 -2.65
C THR A 40 -24.53 -58.08 -2.91
N ARG A 41 -24.85 -57.37 -3.96
CA ARG A 41 -26.24 -57.34 -4.48
C ARG A 41 -26.27 -56.95 -5.95
N CYS A 42 -26.03 -57.94 -6.81
CA CYS A 42 -26.57 -58.01 -8.17
C CYS A 42 -26.32 -59.41 -8.74
N TYR A 43 -26.97 -60.39 -8.17
CA TYR A 43 -27.23 -61.62 -8.88
C TYR A 43 -28.64 -61.52 -9.45
N ILE A 44 -28.73 -61.06 -10.67
CA ILE A 44 -29.91 -61.35 -11.53
C ILE A 44 -29.31 -61.78 -12.85
N SER A 45 -29.73 -63.03 -13.18
CA SER A 45 -29.40 -63.78 -14.36
C SER A 45 -29.37 -62.96 -15.64
N ALA A 46 -28.24 -62.94 -16.31
CA ALA A 46 -28.10 -62.34 -17.62
C ALA A 46 -27.84 -63.40 -18.69
N PRO A 47 -28.47 -63.31 -19.85
CA PRO A 47 -28.12 -64.13 -20.99
C PRO A 47 -26.83 -63.63 -21.65
N ARG A 48 -26.20 -64.58 -22.28
CA ARG A 48 -24.85 -64.55 -22.88
C ARG A 48 -24.41 -63.31 -23.62
N SER A 49 -23.11 -63.07 -23.40
CA SER A 49 -22.17 -62.35 -24.28
C SER A 49 -22.53 -60.88 -24.62
N VAL A 50 -22.41 -60.06 -23.62
CA VAL A 50 -21.93 -58.70 -23.85
C VAL A 50 -20.77 -58.56 -22.88
N THR A 51 -19.59 -58.33 -23.41
CA THR A 51 -18.49 -57.80 -22.65
C THR A 51 -18.98 -56.46 -22.08
N ILE A 52 -19.55 -56.53 -20.90
CA ILE A 52 -19.86 -55.31 -20.14
C ILE A 52 -18.51 -54.72 -19.78
N GLN A 53 -17.98 -53.94 -20.69
CA GLN A 53 -17.05 -52.91 -20.27
C GLN A 53 -17.76 -52.23 -19.10
N GLN A 54 -17.21 -52.38 -17.91
CA GLN A 54 -17.69 -51.67 -16.75
C GLN A 54 -17.59 -50.18 -17.05
N CYS A 55 -18.60 -49.67 -17.71
CA CYS A 55 -18.78 -48.23 -17.82
C CYS A 55 -19.01 -47.77 -16.40
N ARG A 56 -17.93 -47.36 -15.73
CA ARG A 56 -18.02 -46.65 -14.48
C ARG A 56 -18.77 -45.36 -14.76
N GLN A 57 -20.09 -45.40 -14.58
CA GLN A 57 -21.00 -44.30 -14.93
C GLN A 57 -20.66 -42.98 -14.21
N SER A 58 -19.77 -43.05 -13.24
CA SER A 58 -19.30 -41.90 -12.45
C SER A 58 -17.86 -41.50 -12.75
N SER A 59 -17.23 -42.03 -13.81
CA SER A 59 -15.86 -41.64 -14.12
C SER A 59 -15.80 -40.22 -14.56
N PHE A 60 -15.19 -39.39 -13.75
CA PHE A 60 -14.82 -38.04 -14.01
C PHE A 60 -14.13 -37.85 -15.39
N PHE A 61 -13.28 -38.77 -15.76
CA PHE A 61 -12.57 -38.79 -17.05
C PHE A 61 -13.46 -38.99 -18.28
N ASN A 62 -14.62 -39.63 -18.11
CA ASN A 62 -15.51 -39.87 -19.25
C ASN A 62 -16.46 -38.72 -19.56
N LYS A 63 -16.59 -37.77 -18.64
CA LYS A 63 -17.52 -36.62 -18.74
C LYS A 63 -16.86 -35.31 -19.14
N LEU A 64 -15.56 -35.20 -18.92
CA LEU A 64 -14.81 -33.94 -19.14
C LEU A 64 -13.90 -34.07 -20.34
N THR A 65 -13.61 -32.92 -20.97
CA THR A 65 -12.61 -32.83 -22.02
C THR A 65 -11.19 -32.90 -21.44
N ALA A 66 -10.22 -33.27 -22.24
CA ALA A 66 -8.83 -33.33 -21.80
C ALA A 66 -8.30 -31.97 -21.27
N ASP A 67 -8.74 -30.87 -21.85
CA ASP A 67 -8.37 -29.52 -21.42
C ASP A 67 -8.86 -29.21 -19.97
N GLU A 68 -10.06 -29.67 -19.65
CA GLU A 68 -10.61 -29.54 -18.28
C GLU A 68 -9.93 -30.47 -17.28
N LEU A 69 -9.62 -31.71 -17.68
CA LEU A 69 -8.92 -32.68 -16.84
C LEU A 69 -7.50 -32.21 -16.49
N TRP A 70 -6.81 -31.68 -17.49
CA TRP A 70 -5.44 -31.17 -17.32
C TRP A 70 -5.35 -29.77 -16.76
N LYS A 71 -6.48 -29.08 -16.58
CA LYS A 71 -6.51 -27.72 -16.07
C LYS A 71 -5.79 -27.54 -14.73
N GLY A 72 -5.83 -28.53 -13.86
CA GLY A 72 -5.10 -28.56 -12.60
C GLY A 72 -3.59 -28.72 -12.77
N VAL A 73 -3.16 -29.48 -13.78
CA VAL A 73 -1.76 -29.79 -14.08
C VAL A 73 -1.13 -28.70 -14.93
N LEU A 74 -1.88 -28.25 -15.93
CA LEU A 74 -1.48 -27.17 -16.86
C LEU A 74 -1.69 -25.79 -16.26
N ALA A 75 -2.54 -25.67 -15.25
CA ALA A 75 -2.65 -24.42 -14.50
C ALA A 75 -1.26 -24.06 -14.02
N GLU A 76 -0.81 -22.91 -14.41
CA GLU A 76 0.35 -22.23 -13.81
C GLU A 76 0.07 -22.00 -12.34
N THR A 77 -0.03 -23.08 -11.57
CA THR A 77 -0.19 -23.02 -10.13
C THR A 77 1.08 -22.38 -9.60
N GLY A 78 1.01 -21.08 -9.38
CA GLY A 78 2.09 -20.34 -8.76
C GLY A 78 2.45 -20.85 -7.35
N SER A 79 1.76 -21.88 -6.85
CA SER A 79 2.04 -22.57 -5.60
C SER A 79 3.34 -23.39 -5.64
N GLY A 80 3.77 -23.89 -6.78
CA GLY A 80 5.09 -24.52 -6.97
C GLY A 80 6.23 -23.53 -7.09
N ALA A 81 5.95 -22.25 -7.22
CA ALA A 81 6.94 -21.21 -7.33
C ALA A 81 7.58 -20.88 -5.98
N LYS A 82 8.34 -21.83 -5.45
CA LYS A 82 9.65 -21.56 -4.87
C LYS A 82 9.76 -20.57 -3.73
N LYS A 83 9.64 -21.10 -2.58
CA LYS A 83 10.22 -20.55 -1.36
C LYS A 83 11.73 -20.85 -1.33
N GLY A 84 12.51 -20.18 -2.15
CA GLY A 84 13.98 -20.30 -2.14
C GLY A 84 14.64 -18.95 -1.89
N ARG A 85 15.61 -18.90 -0.98
CA ARG A 85 16.47 -17.73 -0.71
C ARG A 85 17.58 -17.57 -1.77
N GLY A 86 17.29 -17.76 -3.05
CA GLY A 86 18.27 -17.56 -4.12
C GLY A 86 18.02 -16.24 -4.84
N LYS A 87 19.06 -15.48 -5.16
CA LYS A 87 19.00 -14.45 -6.18
C LYS A 87 18.53 -15.13 -7.46
N ARG A 88 17.28 -14.93 -7.82
CA ARG A 88 16.78 -15.38 -9.11
C ARG A 88 17.54 -14.61 -10.18
N THR A 89 18.54 -15.24 -10.78
CA THR A 89 18.89 -14.84 -12.13
C THR A 89 17.60 -14.80 -12.91
N LYS A 90 17.30 -13.65 -13.55
CA LYS A 90 16.18 -13.50 -14.44
C LYS A 90 16.39 -14.43 -15.63
N LYS A 91 16.18 -15.73 -15.44
CA LYS A 91 16.05 -16.64 -16.59
C LYS A 91 14.94 -16.05 -17.41
N LYS A 92 15.26 -15.65 -18.65
CA LYS A 92 14.25 -15.27 -19.64
C LYS A 92 13.21 -16.37 -19.60
N ILE A 93 12.01 -16.07 -19.13
CA ILE A 93 10.90 -17.00 -19.14
C ILE A 93 10.77 -17.39 -20.62
N ARG A 94 11.01 -18.67 -20.91
CA ARG A 94 10.84 -19.18 -22.28
C ARG A 94 9.43 -18.80 -22.70
N LYS A 95 9.33 -18.18 -23.88
CA LYS A 95 8.02 -17.90 -24.48
C LYS A 95 7.34 -19.25 -24.68
N ASP A 96 6.23 -19.45 -24.03
CA ASP A 96 5.39 -20.62 -24.31
C ASP A 96 4.68 -20.37 -25.64
N LEU A 97 5.15 -21.06 -26.67
CA LEU A 97 4.64 -20.92 -28.03
C LEU A 97 3.25 -21.57 -28.16
N ASN A 98 2.96 -22.53 -27.31
CA ASN A 98 1.69 -23.25 -27.32
C ASN A 98 0.61 -22.58 -26.44
N ARG A 99 0.91 -21.40 -25.93
CA ARG A 99 0.00 -20.69 -25.05
C ARG A 99 -1.23 -20.20 -25.81
N GLY A 100 -2.40 -20.61 -25.33
CA GLY A 100 -3.70 -20.31 -25.94
C GLY A 100 -4.16 -21.36 -26.93
N GLN A 101 -3.41 -22.45 -27.12
CA GLN A 101 -3.92 -23.64 -27.79
C GLN A 101 -4.75 -24.45 -26.81
N VAL A 102 -5.84 -24.99 -27.30
CA VAL A 102 -6.69 -25.94 -26.59
C VAL A 102 -6.29 -27.34 -27.03
N ILE A 103 -6.13 -28.24 -26.07
CA ILE A 103 -5.71 -29.62 -26.34
C ILE A 103 -6.77 -30.32 -27.19
N GLY A 104 -6.34 -30.92 -28.27
CA GLY A 104 -7.22 -31.66 -29.19
C GLY A 104 -7.95 -30.81 -30.22
N GLU A 105 -7.91 -29.47 -30.12
CA GLU A 105 -8.55 -28.60 -31.08
C GLU A 105 -7.59 -28.25 -32.23
N GLY A 106 -7.87 -28.79 -33.40
CA GLY A 106 -7.15 -28.51 -34.64
C GLY A 106 -8.00 -27.77 -35.68
N ARG A 107 -7.37 -27.33 -36.77
CA ARG A 107 -8.08 -26.65 -37.86
C ARG A 107 -9.10 -27.54 -38.59
N SER A 108 -8.86 -28.82 -38.61
CA SER A 108 -9.71 -29.81 -39.28
C SER A 108 -11.00 -30.16 -38.54
N GLY A 109 -11.15 -29.73 -37.28
CA GLY A 109 -12.41 -29.88 -36.54
C GLY A 109 -12.77 -31.28 -36.08
N PHE A 110 -11.81 -32.23 -36.02
CA PHE A 110 -12.08 -33.57 -35.57
C PHE A 110 -12.42 -33.60 -34.05
N LEU A 111 -13.47 -34.35 -33.74
CA LEU A 111 -13.86 -34.68 -32.39
C LEU A 111 -13.16 -35.96 -31.93
N TRP A 112 -12.35 -35.82 -30.88
CA TRP A 112 -11.64 -36.97 -30.28
C TRP A 112 -12.26 -37.25 -28.92
N PRO A 113 -13.06 -38.33 -28.77
CA PRO A 113 -13.63 -38.68 -27.48
C PRO A 113 -12.55 -38.89 -26.41
N GLY A 114 -12.68 -38.19 -25.27
CA GLY A 114 -11.68 -38.17 -24.21
C GLY A 114 -10.57 -37.14 -24.35
N LEU A 115 -10.49 -36.43 -25.49
CA LEU A 115 -9.49 -35.40 -25.69
C LEU A 115 -10.15 -34.00 -25.79
N ASN A 116 -10.96 -33.75 -26.83
CA ASN A 116 -11.68 -32.50 -27.04
C ASN A 116 -13.21 -32.65 -26.92
N ALA A 117 -13.68 -33.88 -26.80
CA ALA A 117 -15.07 -34.20 -26.56
C ALA A 117 -15.21 -35.21 -25.41
N PRO A 118 -16.33 -35.20 -24.68
CA PRO A 118 -16.59 -36.23 -23.68
C PRO A 118 -16.77 -37.60 -24.35
N VAL A 119 -16.38 -38.67 -23.67
CA VAL A 119 -16.54 -40.02 -24.21
C VAL A 119 -18.02 -40.44 -24.28
N LEU A 120 -18.80 -40.00 -23.28
CA LEU A 120 -20.23 -40.25 -23.21
C LEU A 120 -21.00 -38.92 -23.34
N LYS A 121 -21.87 -38.84 -24.33
CA LYS A 121 -22.82 -37.73 -24.49
C LYS A 121 -24.24 -38.26 -24.45
N SER A 122 -25.04 -37.81 -23.51
CA SER A 122 -26.44 -38.25 -23.34
C SER A 122 -26.62 -39.79 -23.24
N GLY A 123 -25.63 -40.49 -22.61
CA GLY A 123 -25.67 -41.93 -22.45
C GLY A 123 -25.11 -42.73 -23.64
N VAL A 124 -24.81 -42.11 -24.75
CA VAL A 124 -24.24 -42.76 -25.94
C VAL A 124 -22.72 -42.54 -26.00
N VAL A 125 -21.98 -43.61 -26.34
CA VAL A 125 -20.54 -43.54 -26.55
C VAL A 125 -20.27 -42.81 -27.87
N GLN A 126 -19.48 -41.73 -27.80
CA GLN A 126 -19.13 -40.96 -29.00
C GLN A 126 -18.01 -41.68 -29.78
N THR A 127 -18.14 -41.70 -31.11
CA THR A 127 -17.12 -42.13 -32.04
C THR A 127 -16.35 -40.89 -32.57
N ILE A 128 -15.23 -41.15 -33.24
CA ILE A 128 -14.47 -40.10 -33.91
C ILE A 128 -15.32 -39.53 -35.04
N GLY A 129 -15.58 -38.24 -34.99
CA GLY A 129 -16.35 -37.51 -35.99
C GLY A 129 -15.74 -36.19 -36.34
N GLN A 130 -16.22 -35.53 -37.38
CA GLN A 130 -15.82 -34.18 -37.73
C GLN A 130 -16.98 -33.24 -37.46
N ARG A 131 -16.69 -32.08 -36.92
CA ARG A 131 -17.67 -30.98 -36.73
C ARG A 131 -18.05 -30.39 -38.08
N ASP A 132 -19.24 -29.82 -38.15
CA ASP A 132 -19.65 -29.00 -39.25
C ASP A 132 -18.77 -27.75 -39.34
N LYS A 133 -18.59 -27.25 -40.56
CA LYS A 133 -17.71 -26.10 -40.84
C LYS A 133 -18.12 -24.87 -40.04
N GLU A 134 -19.43 -24.61 -39.92
CA GLU A 134 -19.95 -23.46 -39.17
C GLU A 134 -19.66 -23.55 -37.66
N GLU A 135 -19.81 -24.75 -37.06
CA GLU A 135 -19.47 -25.00 -35.67
C GLU A 135 -17.98 -24.86 -35.42
N GLN A 136 -17.17 -25.34 -36.36
CA GLN A 136 -15.72 -25.21 -36.26
C GLN A 136 -15.26 -23.77 -36.34
N GLU A 137 -15.83 -22.94 -37.20
CA GLU A 137 -15.52 -21.51 -37.26
C GLU A 137 -15.90 -20.79 -35.97
N LYS A 138 -17.04 -21.12 -35.37
CA LYS A 138 -17.45 -20.56 -34.05
C LYS A 138 -16.46 -20.92 -32.94
N VAL A 139 -16.03 -22.19 -32.89
CA VAL A 139 -15.05 -22.65 -31.90
C VAL A 139 -13.69 -21.95 -32.12
N GLN A 140 -13.23 -21.83 -33.37
CA GLN A 140 -11.99 -21.12 -33.68
C GLN A 140 -12.07 -19.65 -33.28
N ALA A 141 -13.16 -18.98 -33.59
CA ALA A 141 -13.38 -17.58 -33.19
C ALA A 141 -13.36 -17.41 -31.68
N GLU A 142 -13.97 -18.33 -30.95
CA GLU A 142 -13.95 -18.29 -29.48
C GLU A 142 -12.55 -18.50 -28.89
N ILE A 143 -11.77 -19.45 -29.42
CA ILE A 143 -10.38 -19.67 -29.02
C ILE A 143 -9.53 -18.43 -29.25
N ILE A 144 -9.66 -17.80 -30.42
CA ILE A 144 -8.96 -16.56 -30.78
C ILE A 144 -9.38 -15.45 -29.82
N ARG A 145 -10.67 -15.28 -29.57
CA ARG A 145 -11.19 -14.26 -28.63
C ARG A 145 -10.63 -14.45 -27.23
N ARG A 146 -10.63 -15.67 -26.68
CA ARG A 146 -10.07 -15.99 -25.36
C ARG A 146 -8.57 -15.67 -25.30
N ARG A 147 -7.82 -15.96 -26.36
CA ARG A 147 -6.41 -15.65 -26.47
C ARG A 147 -6.16 -14.15 -26.44
N ASP A 148 -6.93 -13.39 -27.22
CA ASP A 148 -6.79 -11.94 -27.33
C ASP A 148 -7.21 -11.22 -26.04
N GLU A 149 -8.26 -11.67 -25.39
CA GLU A 149 -8.65 -11.17 -24.05
C GLU A 149 -7.56 -11.42 -23.02
N TRP A 150 -6.96 -12.61 -23.06
CA TRP A 150 -5.85 -12.93 -22.17
C TRP A 150 -4.62 -12.05 -22.43
N GLU A 151 -4.30 -11.78 -23.68
CA GLU A 151 -3.22 -10.86 -24.06
C GLU A 151 -3.53 -9.42 -23.64
N LYS A 152 -4.76 -8.96 -23.85
CA LYS A 152 -5.22 -7.66 -23.37
C LYS A 152 -5.06 -7.54 -21.84
N ARG A 153 -5.53 -8.53 -21.07
CA ARG A 153 -5.36 -8.56 -19.61
C ARG A 153 -3.89 -8.56 -19.18
N ARG A 154 -3.00 -9.15 -19.95
CA ARG A 154 -1.57 -9.15 -19.70
C ARG A 154 -0.92 -7.81 -20.02
N LYS A 155 -1.36 -7.13 -21.07
CA LYS A 155 -0.87 -5.80 -21.47
C LYS A 155 -1.35 -4.71 -20.50
N THR A 156 -2.56 -4.85 -19.99
CA THR A 156 -3.18 -3.91 -19.03
C THR A 156 -2.76 -4.13 -17.59
N LYS A 157 -1.73 -4.89 -17.30
CA LYS A 157 -1.11 -4.82 -15.97
C LYS A 157 -0.63 -3.39 -15.78
N VAL A 158 -1.52 -2.58 -15.22
CA VAL A 158 -1.21 -1.25 -14.71
C VAL A 158 0.08 -1.38 -13.92
N LYS A 159 1.12 -0.69 -14.35
CA LYS A 159 2.38 -0.67 -13.62
C LYS A 159 2.03 -0.14 -12.24
N LYS A 160 2.04 -1.01 -11.24
CA LYS A 160 1.87 -0.54 -9.85
C LYS A 160 2.88 0.56 -9.63
N GLU A 161 2.41 1.72 -9.18
CA GLU A 161 3.29 2.81 -8.82
C GLU A 161 4.39 2.27 -7.92
N ARG A 162 5.62 2.53 -8.32
CA ARG A 162 6.76 2.12 -7.51
C ARG A 162 6.91 3.13 -6.38
N GLY A 163 7.21 2.63 -5.19
CA GLY A 163 7.60 3.51 -4.10
C GLY A 163 8.91 4.24 -4.40
N TRP A 164 9.33 5.13 -3.53
CA TRP A 164 10.51 5.98 -3.70
C TRP A 164 11.80 5.21 -4.07
N THR A 165 11.94 3.99 -3.58
CA THR A 165 13.12 3.12 -3.82
C THR A 165 12.76 1.79 -4.48
N GLY A 166 11.69 1.71 -5.23
CA GLY A 166 11.29 0.52 -5.95
C GLY A 166 10.77 -0.64 -5.09
N ASN A 167 11.43 -0.96 -4.01
CA ASN A 167 11.05 -2.03 -3.07
C ASN A 167 10.44 -1.51 -1.76
N SER A 168 10.49 -0.20 -1.52
CA SER A 168 9.92 0.42 -0.32
C SER A 168 8.43 0.68 -0.47
N TRP A 169 7.73 0.71 0.65
CA TRP A 169 6.33 1.11 0.69
C TRP A 169 6.13 2.63 0.63
N GLY A 170 7.16 3.41 0.94
CA GLY A 170 7.08 4.86 0.91
C GLY A 170 6.77 5.40 -0.49
N GLY A 171 5.81 6.30 -0.60
CA GLY A 171 5.37 6.93 -1.84
C GLY A 171 4.30 6.17 -2.63
N ILE A 172 3.90 4.96 -2.21
CA ILE A 172 2.88 4.17 -2.88
C ILE A 172 1.49 4.76 -2.58
N SER A 173 0.66 4.94 -3.60
CA SER A 173 -0.75 5.27 -3.44
C SER A 173 -1.54 4.04 -3.00
N LEU A 174 -2.46 4.26 -2.06
CA LEU A 174 -3.42 3.26 -1.57
C LEU A 174 -4.83 3.48 -2.15
N GLY A 175 -4.98 4.52 -2.97
CA GLY A 175 -6.28 4.96 -3.45
C GLY A 175 -7.12 5.69 -2.37
N PRO A 176 -8.36 6.02 -2.69
CA PRO A 176 -9.23 6.76 -1.77
C PRO A 176 -9.48 5.98 -0.49
N PRO A 177 -9.80 6.68 0.59
CA PRO A 177 -10.21 6.09 1.85
C PRO A 177 -11.53 5.31 1.72
N GLU A 178 -11.82 4.45 2.69
CA GLU A 178 -13.10 3.77 2.76
C GLU A 178 -14.20 4.75 3.14
N PRO A 179 -15.43 4.55 2.64
CA PRO A 179 -16.56 5.42 2.99
C PRO A 179 -16.78 5.41 4.51
N GLY A 180 -17.23 6.55 5.01
CA GLY A 180 -17.55 6.73 6.42
C GLY A 180 -18.80 5.94 6.84
N PRO A 181 -19.04 5.76 8.14
CA PRO A 181 -20.20 5.04 8.65
C PRO A 181 -21.54 5.69 8.25
N ASN A 182 -21.53 6.97 7.95
CA ASN A 182 -22.71 7.75 7.53
C ASN A 182 -22.93 7.73 6.00
N GLY A 183 -22.17 6.91 5.24
CA GLY A 183 -22.25 6.89 3.77
C GLY A 183 -21.47 8.00 3.07
N GLU A 184 -20.67 8.77 3.80
CA GLU A 184 -19.79 9.77 3.22
C GLU A 184 -18.76 9.13 2.31
N THR A 185 -18.64 9.59 1.06
CA THR A 185 -17.65 9.13 0.10
C THR A 185 -16.47 10.10 0.06
N TYR A 186 -15.25 9.55 -0.05
CA TYR A 186 -13.99 10.32 -0.09
C TYR A 186 -13.25 10.07 -1.40
N GLU A 187 -13.99 10.10 -2.54
CA GLU A 187 -13.40 9.78 -3.85
C GLU A 187 -12.34 10.80 -4.30
N ASP A 188 -12.50 12.06 -3.89
CA ASP A 188 -11.55 13.14 -4.20
C ASP A 188 -10.23 13.05 -3.43
N PHE A 189 -10.16 12.18 -2.43
CA PHE A 189 -8.99 12.05 -1.59
C PHE A 189 -8.07 10.93 -2.08
N ASP A 190 -6.79 11.25 -2.33
CA ASP A 190 -5.73 10.26 -2.50
C ASP A 190 -5.02 10.00 -1.18
N SER A 191 -4.54 8.80 -1.00
CA SER A 191 -3.78 8.43 0.17
C SER A 191 -2.41 7.86 -0.20
N ARG A 192 -1.35 8.37 0.45
CA ARG A 192 0.02 7.94 0.19
C ARG A 192 0.71 7.44 1.44
N VAL A 193 1.43 6.34 1.28
CA VAL A 193 2.23 5.76 2.35
C VAL A 193 3.51 6.55 2.50
N ILE A 194 3.83 6.98 3.71
CA ILE A 194 5.11 7.63 4.02
C ILE A 194 6.10 6.62 4.58
N GLU A 195 5.69 5.82 5.56
CA GLU A 195 6.57 4.86 6.22
C GLU A 195 5.81 3.59 6.62
N VAL A 196 6.47 2.44 6.45
CA VAL A 196 6.04 1.17 7.05
C VAL A 196 7.23 0.54 7.73
N LYS A 197 7.10 0.31 9.03
CA LYS A 197 8.15 -0.31 9.84
C LYS A 197 7.62 -1.41 10.73
N HIS A 198 8.47 -2.37 11.02
CA HIS A 198 8.19 -3.42 11.98
C HIS A 198 8.61 -2.96 13.37
N VAL A 199 7.71 -3.11 14.31
CA VAL A 199 7.94 -2.81 15.73
C VAL A 199 7.86 -4.11 16.50
N PHE A 200 8.75 -4.29 17.44
CA PHE A 200 8.81 -5.47 18.29
C PHE A 200 8.59 -5.05 19.74
N ASN A 201 7.63 -5.67 20.38
CA ASN A 201 7.41 -5.57 21.80
C ASN A 201 7.89 -6.85 22.45
N MET A 202 8.59 -6.71 23.57
CA MET A 202 9.07 -7.82 24.37
C MET A 202 8.19 -7.90 25.63
N THR A 203 7.54 -9.02 25.84
CA THR A 203 6.76 -9.30 27.03
C THR A 203 7.28 -10.59 27.67
N ALA A 204 7.28 -10.66 29.00
CA ALA A 204 7.72 -11.85 29.70
C ALA A 204 6.89 -13.08 29.36
N LYS A 205 5.58 -12.89 29.10
CA LYS A 205 4.63 -13.98 28.83
C LYS A 205 4.68 -14.49 27.39
N GLU A 206 4.79 -13.57 26.40
CA GLU A 206 4.69 -13.89 24.97
C GLU A 206 6.05 -13.78 24.24
N GLY A 207 7.08 -13.32 24.92
CA GLY A 207 8.39 -13.07 24.31
C GLY A 207 8.35 -11.93 23.29
N ARG A 208 8.96 -12.12 22.12
CA ARG A 208 9.07 -11.13 21.06
C ARG A 208 7.83 -11.12 20.17
N ARG A 209 6.92 -10.18 20.41
CA ARG A 209 5.75 -9.96 19.55
C ARG A 209 6.02 -8.92 18.48
N ARG A 210 5.81 -9.29 17.22
CA ARG A 210 5.99 -8.42 16.06
C ARG A 210 4.68 -7.72 15.72
N SER A 211 4.73 -6.41 15.50
CA SER A 211 3.66 -5.60 14.94
C SER A 211 4.17 -4.74 13.78
N VAL A 212 3.27 -4.26 12.96
CA VAL A 212 3.57 -3.35 11.85
C VAL A 212 3.00 -1.99 12.18
N SER A 213 3.82 -0.95 12.04
CA SER A 213 3.40 0.44 12.16
C SER A 213 3.48 1.10 10.77
N ALA A 214 2.37 1.67 10.31
CA ALA A 214 2.28 2.37 9.04
C ALA A 214 1.92 3.84 9.27
N LEU A 215 2.62 4.75 8.61
CA LEU A 215 2.33 6.18 8.56
C LEU A 215 1.78 6.48 7.18
N VAL A 216 0.56 7.00 7.11
CA VAL A 216 -0.15 7.34 5.87
C VAL A 216 -0.59 8.80 5.95
N VAL A 217 -0.54 9.46 4.80
CA VAL A 217 -1.07 10.82 4.60
C VAL A 217 -2.20 10.73 3.59
N VAL A 218 -3.26 11.47 3.83
CA VAL A 218 -4.44 11.59 2.95
C VAL A 218 -4.59 13.06 2.59
N GLY A 219 -4.97 13.36 1.36
CA GLY A 219 -5.23 14.74 0.93
C GLY A 219 -6.00 14.80 -0.37
N ASN A 220 -6.68 15.93 -0.59
CA ASN A 220 -7.53 16.16 -1.77
C ASN A 220 -6.86 17.02 -2.85
N GLY A 221 -5.62 17.46 -2.66
CA GLY A 221 -4.96 18.40 -3.58
C GLY A 221 -5.48 19.85 -3.51
N ASN A 222 -6.49 20.13 -2.68
CA ASN A 222 -7.14 21.44 -2.57
C ASN A 222 -6.98 22.08 -1.19
N GLY A 223 -5.87 21.80 -0.52
CA GLY A 223 -5.55 22.37 0.80
C GLY A 223 -5.91 21.45 1.96
N ALA A 224 -6.83 20.51 1.82
CA ALA A 224 -7.16 19.61 2.90
C ALA A 224 -6.25 18.37 2.89
N ALA A 225 -5.55 18.14 3.99
CA ALA A 225 -4.73 16.96 4.18
C ALA A 225 -4.63 16.55 5.65
N GLY A 226 -4.45 15.26 5.87
CA GLY A 226 -4.32 14.69 7.20
C GLY A 226 -3.34 13.53 7.23
N PHE A 227 -2.87 13.19 8.40
CA PHE A 227 -1.97 12.05 8.57
C PHE A 227 -2.30 11.24 9.81
N ALA A 228 -2.10 9.94 9.73
CA ALA A 228 -2.27 9.07 10.88
C ALA A 228 -1.29 7.90 10.88
N VAL A 229 -1.12 7.33 12.06
CA VAL A 229 -0.35 6.10 12.29
C VAL A 229 -1.31 4.97 12.63
N GLY A 230 -1.23 3.90 11.85
CA GLY A 230 -1.94 2.65 12.12
C GLY A 230 -0.97 1.56 12.58
N LYS A 231 -1.39 0.78 13.57
CA LYS A 231 -0.65 -0.40 14.05
C LYS A 231 -1.52 -1.64 13.95
N ALA A 232 -0.95 -2.72 13.45
CA ALA A 232 -1.60 -4.04 13.41
C ALA A 232 -0.55 -5.15 13.35
N SER A 233 -0.96 -6.40 13.48
CA SER A 233 -0.12 -7.57 13.24
C SER A 233 0.28 -7.71 11.79
N ASP A 234 -0.66 -7.42 10.89
CA ASP A 234 -0.49 -7.50 9.44
C ASP A 234 -0.32 -6.12 8.79
N LYS A 235 0.39 -6.09 7.65
CA LYS A 235 0.70 -4.85 6.93
C LYS A 235 -0.52 -4.19 6.32
N MET A 236 -1.36 -4.98 5.66
CA MET A 236 -2.52 -4.44 4.95
C MET A 236 -3.54 -3.85 5.93
N THR A 237 -3.75 -4.53 7.04
CA THR A 237 -4.61 -4.04 8.13
C THR A 237 -4.04 -2.76 8.77
N ALA A 238 -2.71 -2.67 8.96
CA ALA A 238 -2.08 -1.45 9.48
C ALA A 238 -2.26 -0.26 8.53
N LEU A 239 -2.09 -0.49 7.22
CA LEU A 239 -2.27 0.53 6.19
C LEU A 239 -3.73 1.00 6.10
N ARG A 240 -4.69 0.05 6.10
CA ARG A 240 -6.13 0.36 6.10
C ARG A 240 -6.52 1.19 7.32
N LYS A 241 -6.11 0.77 8.52
CA LYS A 241 -6.35 1.52 9.76
C LYS A 241 -5.73 2.92 9.73
N ALA A 242 -4.51 3.06 9.20
CA ALA A 242 -3.86 4.37 9.09
C ALA A 242 -4.60 5.28 8.11
N LYS A 243 -5.00 4.75 6.94
CA LYS A 243 -5.72 5.47 5.90
C LYS A 243 -7.05 6.01 6.43
N ASN A 244 -7.89 5.14 6.98
CA ASN A 244 -9.20 5.54 7.49
C ASN A 244 -9.10 6.48 8.70
N ARG A 245 -8.07 6.30 9.56
CA ARG A 245 -7.84 7.20 10.67
C ARG A 245 -7.38 8.59 10.24
N ALA A 246 -6.64 8.71 9.14
CA ALA A 246 -6.10 9.99 8.67
C ALA A 246 -7.19 11.00 8.27
N ILE A 247 -8.36 10.53 7.83
CA ILE A 247 -9.51 11.38 7.49
C ILE A 247 -10.04 12.12 8.72
N HIS A 248 -10.01 11.49 9.89
CA HIS A 248 -10.47 12.13 11.13
C HIS A 248 -9.53 13.24 11.63
N TYR A 249 -8.35 13.38 11.02
CA TYR A 249 -7.32 14.37 11.37
C TYR A 249 -6.97 15.23 10.15
N LEU A 250 -7.98 15.71 9.43
CA LEU A 250 -7.77 16.64 8.33
C LEU A 250 -7.47 18.04 8.87
N HIS A 251 -6.48 18.69 8.28
CA HIS A 251 -6.13 20.06 8.47
C HIS A 251 -6.31 20.78 7.15
N TYR A 252 -6.91 21.94 7.17
CA TYR A 252 -6.97 22.81 6.02
C TYR A 252 -5.74 23.70 6.04
N VAL A 253 -5.06 23.77 4.90
CA VAL A 253 -3.86 24.59 4.68
C VAL A 253 -4.16 25.58 3.57
N GLU A 254 -4.14 26.84 3.90
CA GLU A 254 -4.28 27.90 2.91
C GLU A 254 -3.04 27.96 2.02
N ARG A 255 -3.27 28.26 0.74
CA ARG A 255 -2.22 28.32 -0.26
C ARG A 255 -2.26 29.67 -0.98
N TYR A 256 -1.12 30.31 -1.06
CA TYR A 256 -0.99 31.53 -1.80
C TYR A 256 -1.10 31.26 -3.31
N GLN A 257 -2.04 31.91 -3.98
CA GLN A 257 -2.34 31.71 -5.41
C GLN A 257 -2.55 30.21 -5.80
N ASN A 258 -2.97 29.40 -4.87
CA ASN A 258 -3.17 27.96 -5.02
C ASN A 258 -1.93 27.12 -5.39
N HIS A 259 -0.71 27.70 -5.32
CA HIS A 259 0.49 26.96 -5.70
C HIS A 259 1.60 26.94 -4.64
N THR A 260 1.66 27.91 -3.72
CA THR A 260 2.75 28.02 -2.73
C THR A 260 2.27 28.45 -1.34
N ILE A 261 3.19 28.66 -0.42
CA ILE A 261 2.96 29.19 0.94
C ILE A 261 2.98 30.72 0.94
N TYR A 262 2.36 31.36 1.94
CA TYR A 262 2.30 32.83 2.05
C TYR A 262 3.64 33.45 2.39
N HIS A 263 4.40 32.89 3.32
CA HIS A 263 5.67 33.40 3.80
C HIS A 263 6.66 32.28 4.14
N ASP A 264 7.91 32.63 4.36
CA ASP A 264 8.95 31.73 4.79
C ASP A 264 8.68 31.24 6.22
N ILE A 265 8.74 29.93 6.41
CA ILE A 265 8.39 29.28 7.67
C ILE A 265 9.55 28.42 8.16
N THR A 266 9.93 28.62 9.40
CA THR A 266 10.87 27.73 10.08
C THR A 266 10.16 27.06 11.24
N THR A 267 10.10 25.73 11.19
CA THR A 267 9.43 24.94 12.22
C THR A 267 10.34 23.88 12.80
N THR A 268 10.19 23.67 14.08
CA THR A 268 10.90 22.64 14.82
C THR A 268 9.89 21.71 15.50
N PHE A 269 10.16 20.42 15.41
CA PHE A 269 9.46 19.43 16.22
C PHE A 269 10.48 18.40 16.72
N LYS A 270 10.68 18.37 18.03
CA LYS A 270 11.77 17.62 18.67
C LYS A 270 13.11 18.04 18.06
N ARG A 271 13.90 17.09 17.55
CA ARG A 271 15.20 17.36 16.90
C ARG A 271 15.11 17.46 15.37
N THR A 272 13.93 17.69 14.82
CA THR A 272 13.72 17.88 13.39
C THR A 272 13.36 19.32 13.13
N THR A 273 14.15 20.01 12.31
CA THR A 273 13.91 21.39 11.89
C THR A 273 13.66 21.41 10.39
N ILE A 274 12.58 22.08 9.98
CA ILE A 274 12.23 22.28 8.58
C ILE A 274 12.22 23.78 8.32
N ARG A 275 12.99 24.21 7.33
CA ARG A 275 12.96 25.59 6.82
C ARG A 275 12.30 25.54 5.45
N MET A 276 11.13 26.16 5.34
CA MET A 276 10.33 26.24 4.12
C MET A 276 10.44 27.66 3.58
N LYS A 277 10.64 27.80 2.28
CA LYS A 277 10.71 29.08 1.59
C LYS A 277 9.68 29.14 0.50
N LYS A 278 8.99 30.27 0.41
CA LYS A 278 8.09 30.62 -0.69
C LYS A 278 8.87 30.63 -1.99
N GLN A 279 8.25 30.16 -3.06
CA GLN A 279 8.85 30.12 -4.40
C GLN A 279 7.85 30.59 -5.44
N ASN A 280 8.37 31.11 -6.56
CA ASN A 280 7.59 31.56 -7.68
C ASN A 280 6.97 30.39 -8.43
N LYS A 281 5.91 30.65 -9.18
CA LYS A 281 5.23 29.66 -10.00
C LYS A 281 6.19 29.03 -10.99
N GLY A 282 6.19 27.70 -11.08
CA GLY A 282 7.06 26.95 -11.98
C GLY A 282 8.40 26.51 -11.38
N HIS A 283 8.73 26.92 -10.15
CA HIS A 283 9.95 26.47 -9.48
C HIS A 283 9.92 24.97 -9.18
N GLY A 284 8.75 24.42 -8.90
CA GLY A 284 8.56 23.03 -8.52
C GLY A 284 8.90 22.76 -7.04
N LEU A 285 8.89 21.48 -6.67
CA LEU A 285 9.12 21.03 -5.30
C LEU A 285 10.57 20.58 -5.10
N HIS A 286 11.38 21.43 -4.48
CA HIS A 286 12.77 21.11 -4.13
C HIS A 286 12.92 20.84 -2.64
N CYS A 287 12.61 19.60 -2.23
CA CYS A 287 12.63 19.23 -0.83
C CYS A 287 12.80 17.72 -0.63
N HIS A 288 12.80 17.30 0.63
CA HIS A 288 12.86 15.87 0.97
C HIS A 288 11.66 15.12 0.38
N ARG A 289 11.88 13.91 -0.17
CA ARG A 289 10.85 13.10 -0.85
C ARG A 289 9.52 12.94 -0.08
N ALA A 290 9.57 12.84 1.25
CA ALA A 290 8.36 12.78 2.06
C ALA A 290 7.59 14.11 2.03
N ILE A 291 8.29 15.26 2.07
CA ILE A 291 7.68 16.57 1.96
C ILE A 291 7.07 16.75 0.58
N ILE A 292 7.75 16.34 -0.50
CA ILE A 292 7.22 16.37 -1.87
C ILE A 292 5.89 15.62 -1.95
N THR A 293 5.84 14.41 -1.36
CA THR A 293 4.62 13.60 -1.38
C THR A 293 3.47 14.28 -0.62
N ILE A 294 3.76 14.89 0.53
CA ILE A 294 2.75 15.59 1.33
C ILE A 294 2.30 16.87 0.62
N CYS A 295 3.22 17.66 0.08
CA CYS A 295 2.88 18.89 -0.65
C CYS A 295 1.99 18.62 -1.87
N LYS A 296 2.26 17.53 -2.61
CA LYS A 296 1.37 17.09 -3.71
C LYS A 296 -0.03 16.74 -3.24
N LEU A 297 -0.19 16.11 -2.07
CA LEU A 297 -1.48 15.81 -1.48
C LEU A 297 -2.20 17.06 -0.94
N VAL A 298 -1.47 18.05 -0.47
CA VAL A 298 -2.01 19.36 -0.06
C VAL A 298 -2.37 20.21 -1.27
N GLY A 299 -1.68 20.01 -2.41
CA GLY A 299 -1.83 20.81 -3.62
C GLY A 299 -0.85 21.98 -3.70
N ILE A 300 0.27 21.91 -2.98
CA ILE A 300 1.37 22.86 -3.12
C ILE A 300 2.28 22.36 -4.23
N THR A 301 2.48 23.18 -5.27
CA THR A 301 3.30 22.84 -6.44
C THR A 301 4.71 23.42 -6.36
N ASP A 302 4.88 24.56 -5.71
CA ASP A 302 6.13 25.30 -5.69
C ASP A 302 6.57 25.57 -4.26
N LEU A 303 7.64 24.90 -3.84
CA LEU A 303 8.18 25.02 -2.48
C LEU A 303 9.66 24.60 -2.44
N TYR A 304 10.47 25.40 -1.79
CA TYR A 304 11.79 24.98 -1.36
C TYR A 304 11.79 24.66 0.13
N ALA A 305 12.21 23.46 0.52
CA ALA A 305 12.29 23.12 1.93
C ALA A 305 13.56 22.33 2.28
N LYS A 306 14.28 22.79 3.28
CA LYS A 306 15.48 22.14 3.80
C LYS A 306 15.19 21.50 5.15
N LEU A 307 15.52 20.23 5.25
CA LEU A 307 15.45 19.46 6.50
C LEU A 307 16.82 19.51 7.19
N SER A 308 16.82 19.77 8.49
CA SER A 308 18.00 19.68 9.34
C SER A 308 17.70 18.93 10.64
N GLY A 309 18.73 18.34 11.24
CA GLY A 309 18.59 17.50 12.42
C GLY A 309 18.15 16.09 12.12
N SER A 310 17.14 15.58 12.82
CA SER A 310 16.67 14.20 12.71
C SER A 310 15.83 13.95 11.46
N ASN A 311 16.09 12.84 10.78
CA ASN A 311 15.36 12.40 9.58
C ASN A 311 14.19 11.44 9.89
N ASN A 312 13.64 11.45 11.10
CA ASN A 312 12.50 10.63 11.45
C ASN A 312 11.23 11.12 10.73
N LEU A 313 10.67 10.28 9.84
CA LEU A 313 9.54 10.64 8.99
C LEU A 313 8.29 11.06 9.77
N LEU A 314 8.01 10.44 10.93
CA LEU A 314 6.90 10.85 11.77
C LEU A 314 7.09 12.25 12.38
N ASN A 315 8.30 12.57 12.83
CA ASN A 315 8.60 13.90 13.36
C ASN A 315 8.58 14.96 12.24
N LEU A 316 9.08 14.59 11.06
CA LEU A 316 9.05 15.42 9.87
C LEU A 316 7.61 15.75 9.46
N THR A 317 6.72 14.78 9.38
CA THR A 317 5.30 15.03 9.05
C THR A 317 4.65 15.96 10.07
N ARG A 318 4.86 15.72 11.36
CA ARG A 318 4.35 16.60 12.42
C ARG A 318 4.91 18.04 12.35
N ALA A 319 6.22 18.18 12.10
CA ALA A 319 6.84 19.49 11.96
C ALA A 319 6.26 20.23 10.74
N LEU A 320 6.07 19.54 9.62
CA LEU A 320 5.50 20.11 8.40
C LEU A 320 4.07 20.62 8.63
N PHE A 321 3.18 19.79 9.13
CA PHE A 321 1.79 20.18 9.40
C PHE A 321 1.70 21.29 10.45
N LYS A 322 2.54 21.23 11.50
CA LYS A 322 2.64 22.33 12.47
C LYS A 322 3.07 23.65 11.83
N GLY A 323 3.97 23.58 10.84
CA GLY A 323 4.41 24.77 10.10
C GLY A 323 3.31 25.35 9.23
N LEU A 324 2.70 24.48 8.44
CA LEU A 324 1.62 24.89 7.54
C LEU A 324 0.39 25.44 8.29
N ALA A 325 0.09 24.90 9.47
CA ALA A 325 -0.99 25.39 10.33
C ALA A 325 -0.69 26.73 11.04
N LYS A 326 0.57 27.15 11.10
CA LYS A 326 1.00 28.43 11.67
C LYS A 326 1.09 29.56 10.64
N GLN A 327 0.75 29.27 9.42
CA GLN A 327 0.78 30.22 8.33
C GLN A 327 -0.27 31.30 8.57
N GLU A 328 0.11 32.57 8.38
CA GLU A 328 -0.76 33.74 8.44
C GLU A 328 -1.00 34.22 7.00
N THR A 329 -2.23 34.58 6.69
CA THR A 329 -2.55 35.19 5.38
C THR A 329 -2.02 36.60 5.31
N HIS A 330 -1.82 37.15 4.11
CA HIS A 330 -1.36 38.51 3.97
C HIS A 330 -2.36 39.52 4.56
N GLN A 331 -3.67 39.21 4.49
CA GLN A 331 -4.70 40.06 5.08
C GLN A 331 -4.65 40.04 6.61
N GLU A 332 -4.52 38.85 7.22
CA GLU A 332 -4.35 38.73 8.67
C GLU A 332 -3.10 39.48 9.17
N LEU A 333 -2.00 39.41 8.39
CA LEU A 333 -0.78 40.13 8.70
C LEU A 333 -0.98 41.66 8.60
N ALA A 334 -1.68 42.12 7.54
CA ALA A 334 -2.01 43.53 7.34
C ALA A 334 -2.85 44.09 8.51
N ASP A 335 -3.90 43.33 8.88
CA ASP A 335 -4.80 43.70 9.96
C ASP A 335 -4.10 43.71 11.33
N LYS A 336 -3.26 42.69 11.59
CA LYS A 336 -2.50 42.54 12.84
C LYS A 336 -1.47 43.66 13.04
N LYS A 337 -0.86 44.14 11.96
CA LYS A 337 0.17 45.16 12.00
C LYS A 337 -0.37 46.56 11.68
N SER A 338 -1.58 46.67 11.13
CA SER A 338 -2.18 47.88 10.59
C SER A 338 -1.28 48.56 9.53
N LEU A 339 -0.63 47.74 8.71
CA LEU A 339 0.29 48.20 7.65
C LEU A 339 -0.05 47.53 6.33
N TYR A 340 0.31 48.17 5.22
CA TYR A 340 0.22 47.55 3.91
C TYR A 340 1.23 46.42 3.77
N VAL A 341 0.79 45.27 3.29
CA VAL A 341 1.66 44.17 2.92
C VAL A 341 2.02 44.29 1.45
N VAL A 342 3.30 44.40 1.16
CA VAL A 342 3.82 44.58 -0.19
C VAL A 342 4.70 43.41 -0.58
N GLU A 343 4.71 43.07 -1.85
CA GLU A 343 5.55 42.04 -2.42
C GLU A 343 6.39 42.61 -3.57
N PHE A 344 7.67 42.25 -3.59
CA PHE A 344 8.56 42.58 -4.70
C PHE A 344 8.59 41.36 -5.65
N ARG A 345 8.19 41.56 -6.89
CA ARG A 345 8.22 40.53 -7.93
C ARG A 345 9.11 40.99 -9.07
N GLU A 346 10.04 40.14 -9.47
CA GLU A 346 10.94 40.40 -10.60
C GLU A 346 10.18 40.65 -11.91
N GLU A 347 9.02 40.01 -12.07
CA GLU A 347 8.17 40.11 -13.27
C GLU A 347 7.52 41.51 -13.44
N CYS A 348 7.32 42.23 -12.34
CA CYS A 348 6.58 43.48 -12.29
C CYS A 348 7.49 44.70 -12.13
N GLY A 349 8.80 44.52 -12.20
CA GLY A 349 9.79 45.59 -12.06
C GLY A 349 10.18 45.90 -10.60
N PRO A 350 10.90 47.01 -10.36
CA PRO A 350 11.50 47.31 -9.06
C PRO A 350 10.52 47.84 -8.01
N LEU A 351 9.29 48.18 -8.42
CA LEU A 351 8.32 48.78 -7.50
C LEU A 351 7.56 47.69 -6.73
N PRO A 352 7.30 47.87 -5.42
CA PRO A 352 6.51 46.96 -4.64
C PRO A 352 5.04 46.97 -5.06
N ILE A 353 4.42 45.78 -5.08
CA ILE A 353 2.99 45.62 -5.32
C ILE A 353 2.31 45.47 -3.98
N VAL A 354 1.25 46.23 -3.72
CA VAL A 354 0.42 46.07 -2.54
C VAL A 354 -0.43 44.84 -2.70
N VAL A 355 -0.24 43.83 -1.83
CA VAL A 355 -0.96 42.56 -1.85
C VAL A 355 -2.14 42.56 -0.90
N ALA A 356 -2.03 43.25 0.23
CA ALA A 356 -3.11 43.38 1.22
C ALA A 356 -3.04 44.76 1.89
N SER A 357 -4.22 45.29 2.18
CA SER A 357 -4.41 46.55 2.94
C SER A 357 -5.12 46.23 4.25
N PRO A 358 -4.80 46.94 5.34
CA PRO A 358 -5.51 46.74 6.60
C PRO A 358 -6.96 47.22 6.48
N ASN A 359 -7.90 46.53 7.15
CA ASN A 359 -9.32 46.90 7.19
C ASN A 359 -9.61 48.15 8.07
N GLY A 360 -8.62 48.61 8.83
CA GLY A 360 -8.70 49.78 9.69
C GLY A 360 -7.73 50.91 9.28
N ASP A 361 -7.54 51.87 10.18
CA ASP A 361 -6.58 52.97 9.95
C ASP A 361 -5.14 52.48 9.86
N VAL A 362 -4.43 52.98 8.88
CA VAL A 362 -3.02 52.66 8.69
C VAL A 362 -2.17 53.29 9.81
N ARG A 363 -1.35 52.51 10.43
CA ARG A 363 -0.44 52.90 11.46
C ARG A 363 0.61 53.88 10.90
N LYS A 364 0.67 55.07 11.45
CA LYS A 364 1.65 56.09 11.06
C LYS A 364 2.97 55.99 11.84
N GLU A 365 2.92 55.47 13.04
CA GLU A 365 4.07 55.35 13.90
C GLU A 365 4.78 53.99 13.73
N PRO A 366 6.11 53.98 13.75
CA PRO A 366 6.85 52.72 13.68
C PRO A 366 6.57 51.87 14.92
N GLU A 367 6.68 50.55 14.77
CA GLU A 367 6.57 49.62 15.89
C GLU A 367 7.65 49.94 16.93
N PRO A 368 7.32 50.04 18.24
CA PRO A 368 8.34 50.21 19.25
C PRO A 368 9.30 49.02 19.18
N VAL A 369 10.56 49.31 18.98
CA VAL A 369 11.60 48.27 19.01
C VAL A 369 11.74 47.86 20.48
N ASP A 370 11.52 46.60 20.79
CA ASP A 370 11.81 46.09 22.12
C ASP A 370 13.31 46.33 22.40
N GLU A 371 13.60 47.23 23.30
CA GLU A 371 14.95 47.53 23.75
C GLU A 371 15.58 46.38 24.55
N VAL A 372 14.82 45.35 24.82
CA VAL A 372 15.31 44.17 25.52
C VAL A 372 16.28 43.42 24.61
N PRO A 373 17.59 43.45 24.89
CA PRO A 373 18.56 42.76 24.06
C PRO A 373 18.24 41.29 24.00
N ASN A 374 18.27 40.75 22.77
CA ASN A 374 18.08 39.31 22.58
C ASN A 374 19.22 38.55 23.26
N THR A 375 19.00 38.11 24.49
CA THR A 375 19.98 37.38 25.28
C THR A 375 20.29 35.96 24.74
N LYS A 376 19.53 35.50 23.73
CA LYS A 376 19.81 34.23 23.03
C LYS A 376 20.82 34.47 21.92
N LEU A 377 22.07 34.51 22.29
CA LEU A 377 23.17 34.53 21.33
C LEU A 377 23.18 33.20 20.56
N GLU A 378 23.05 33.28 19.24
CA GLU A 378 23.32 32.13 18.39
C GLU A 378 24.83 31.84 18.39
N TRP A 379 25.22 30.58 18.49
CA TRP A 379 26.63 30.21 18.50
C TRP A 379 27.41 30.68 17.27
N SER A 380 26.75 30.90 16.15
CA SER A 380 27.30 31.48 14.94
C SER A 380 27.71 32.96 15.15
N GLU A 381 26.90 33.73 15.85
CA GLU A 381 27.13 35.12 16.17
C GLU A 381 28.25 35.29 17.19
N VAL A 382 28.26 34.44 18.21
CA VAL A 382 29.33 34.40 19.21
C VAL A 382 30.69 34.10 18.55
N ARG A 383 30.74 33.17 17.58
CA ARG A 383 31.97 32.91 16.82
C ARG A 383 32.47 34.10 16.02
N VAL A 384 31.55 34.81 15.38
CA VAL A 384 31.90 36.00 14.60
C VAL A 384 32.42 37.11 15.52
N ALA A 385 31.73 37.37 16.64
CA ALA A 385 32.11 38.37 17.63
C ALA A 385 33.47 38.06 18.29
N GLN A 386 33.76 36.80 18.53
CA GLN A 386 35.03 36.35 19.09
C GLN A 386 36.17 36.24 18.06
N GLY A 387 35.93 36.63 16.81
CA GLY A 387 36.92 36.56 15.75
C GLY A 387 37.39 35.14 15.44
N MET A 388 36.66 34.14 15.87
CA MET A 388 36.95 32.74 15.56
C MET A 388 36.78 32.51 14.06
N LYS A 389 37.83 32.68 13.31
CA LYS A 389 37.92 32.24 11.91
C LYS A 389 37.69 30.72 11.87
N ARG A 390 37.13 30.24 10.77
CA ARG A 390 37.02 28.81 10.51
C ARG A 390 38.36 28.15 10.82
N SER A 391 38.31 27.00 11.53
CA SER A 391 39.51 26.22 11.77
C SER A 391 40.32 26.09 10.48
N SER A 392 41.64 26.18 10.54
CA SER A 392 42.53 25.93 9.41
C SER A 392 42.26 24.60 8.70
N TRP A 393 41.65 23.67 9.43
CA TRP A 393 41.24 22.35 8.94
C TRP A 393 39.83 22.31 8.28
N ALA A 394 39.13 23.44 8.20
CA ALA A 394 37.76 23.45 7.67
C ALA A 394 37.68 23.10 6.19
N HIS A 395 38.76 23.20 5.45
CA HIS A 395 38.85 22.91 4.02
C HIS A 395 39.55 21.53 3.72
N VAL A 396 40.08 20.88 4.74
CA VAL A 396 40.72 19.60 4.56
C VAL A 396 39.67 18.52 4.48
N LYS A 397 39.56 17.88 3.32
CA LYS A 397 38.75 16.67 3.17
C LYS A 397 39.28 15.61 4.11
N ARG A 398 38.46 15.17 5.06
CA ARG A 398 38.79 14.01 5.87
C ARG A 398 38.83 12.81 4.94
N THR A 399 40.02 12.28 4.71
CA THR A 399 40.16 10.94 4.12
C THR A 399 39.63 9.96 5.14
N VAL A 400 38.56 9.28 4.77
CA VAL A 400 38.03 8.16 5.53
C VAL A 400 38.96 6.98 5.23
N TRP A 401 39.60 6.46 6.26
CA TRP A 401 40.39 5.23 6.21
C TRP A 401 39.45 4.03 6.09
#